data_3fcd61331a2fedf52e01a54f1b4e7408
#
_entry.id   3fcd61331a2fedf52e01a54f1b4e7408
#
_cell.length_a   1.000
_cell.length_b   1.000
_cell.length_c   1.000
_cell.angle_alpha   90.00
_cell.angle_beta   90.00
_cell.angle_gamma   90.00
#
_symmetry.space_group_name_H-M   'P 1'
#
loop_
_entity.id
_entity.type
_entity.pdbx_description
1 polymer ?
#
loop_
_entity_poly.entity_id
_entity_poly.type
_entity_poly.pdbx_seq_one_letter_code
_entity_poly.pdbx_strand_id
1 'polypeptide(L)'
;ADKGMTMQEDGKNYGDFLLSTIESAKDQFTADELKLIQGEAEKIRDIETKLTMIEEKYPEAAQESTDGAMSVPAGNDTTTPPDDGSMQKSDDGSMQKFPTFEGKDLDGNTVKSDELFSANAVTVVNFWFTTCNPCVGELAELDALNKELAQKGGALIGVNTFTLDGNEAAISEAKDVLAKKGATYQNVYFPSDGEAGKFTTNIFAYPTTYVVDRNGNIVGDPIVGAITEKKQAETLQKLIDQALAADMG
;
A
#
# COMPACT_ATOMS: atom_id res chain seq x y z
N ALA A 1 -35.33 16.22 -2.76
CA ALA A 1 -34.99 15.72 -4.10
C ALA A 1 -33.48 15.88 -4.28
N ASP A 2 -32.75 14.81 -4.02
CA ASP A 2 -31.32 14.73 -4.10
C ASP A 2 -30.96 14.55 -5.58
N LYS A 3 -30.38 15.59 -6.18
CA LYS A 3 -29.77 15.46 -7.50
C LYS A 3 -28.34 14.97 -7.29
N GLY A 4 -28.15 13.67 -7.38
CA GLY A 4 -26.83 13.10 -7.55
C GLY A 4 -26.18 13.75 -8.75
N MET A 5 -25.04 14.42 -8.56
CA MET A 5 -24.22 14.95 -9.65
C MET A 5 -23.62 13.77 -10.41
N THR A 6 -24.14 13.49 -11.59
CA THR A 6 -23.50 12.61 -12.57
C THR A 6 -22.41 13.42 -13.27
N MET A 7 -21.15 13.08 -12.98
CA MET A 7 -19.96 13.75 -13.48
C MET A 7 -19.58 13.28 -14.90
N GLN A 8 -20.45 13.31 -15.88
CA GLN A 8 -20.13 12.77 -17.20
C GLN A 8 -20.77 13.51 -18.40
N GLU A 9 -21.04 14.82 -18.30
CA GLU A 9 -21.74 15.49 -19.41
C GLU A 9 -20.96 16.53 -20.23
N ASP A 10 -19.74 16.96 -19.85
CA ASP A 10 -19.10 18.09 -20.59
C ASP A 10 -17.67 17.84 -21.13
N GLY A 11 -17.12 16.64 -21.12
CA GLY A 11 -15.80 16.35 -21.68
C GLY A 11 -14.63 17.09 -21.00
N LYS A 12 -14.86 17.73 -19.86
CA LYS A 12 -13.83 18.35 -19.03
C LYS A 12 -13.37 17.36 -17.96
N ASN A 13 -12.05 17.27 -17.77
CA ASN A 13 -11.53 16.46 -16.70
C ASN A 13 -11.84 17.09 -15.33
N TYR A 14 -11.77 16.28 -14.26
CA TYR A 14 -12.12 16.71 -12.91
C TYR A 14 -11.17 17.80 -12.40
N GLY A 15 -9.90 17.75 -12.77
CA GLY A 15 -8.92 18.78 -12.43
C GLY A 15 -9.27 20.15 -12.99
N ASP A 16 -9.79 20.22 -14.22
CA ASP A 16 -10.26 21.48 -14.82
C ASP A 16 -11.52 22.01 -14.12
N PHE A 17 -12.42 21.11 -13.70
CA PHE A 17 -13.58 21.48 -12.90
C PHE A 17 -13.16 22.05 -11.53
N LEU A 18 -12.21 21.42 -10.85
CA LEU A 18 -11.68 21.91 -9.57
C LEU A 18 -11.03 23.29 -9.73
N LEU A 19 -10.18 23.49 -10.73
CA LEU A 19 -9.53 24.78 -10.99
C LEU A 19 -10.55 25.89 -11.23
N SER A 20 -11.59 25.62 -11.99
CA SER A 20 -12.69 26.56 -12.24
C SER A 20 -13.47 26.90 -10.96
N THR A 21 -13.69 25.89 -10.11
CA THR A 21 -14.39 26.08 -8.82
C THR A 21 -13.56 26.90 -7.84
N ILE A 22 -12.26 26.62 -7.75
CA ILE A 22 -11.30 27.35 -6.91
C ILE A 22 -11.23 28.82 -7.36
N GLU A 23 -11.14 29.09 -8.65
CA GLU A 23 -11.12 30.45 -9.20
C GLU A 23 -12.42 31.20 -8.86
N SER A 24 -13.56 30.52 -8.93
CA SER A 24 -14.87 31.10 -8.59
C SER A 24 -15.01 31.45 -7.10
N ALA A 25 -14.27 30.76 -6.23
CA ALA A 25 -14.30 30.95 -4.78
C ALA A 25 -13.05 31.66 -4.23
N LYS A 26 -12.17 32.19 -5.07
CA LYS A 26 -10.85 32.74 -4.71
C LYS A 26 -10.87 33.78 -3.60
N ASP A 27 -11.93 34.57 -3.51
CA ASP A 27 -12.07 35.61 -2.48
C ASP A 27 -12.30 35.03 -1.06
N GLN A 28 -12.50 33.72 -0.94
CA GLN A 28 -12.70 33.04 0.33
C GLN A 28 -11.39 32.47 0.93
N PHE A 29 -10.28 32.55 0.20
CA PHE A 29 -9.00 31.99 0.56
C PHE A 29 -7.91 33.07 0.67
N THR A 30 -6.94 32.86 1.53
CA THR A 30 -5.71 33.65 1.51
C THR A 30 -4.86 33.31 0.29
N ALA A 31 -3.91 34.17 -0.07
CA ALA A 31 -3.05 33.95 -1.24
C ALA A 31 -2.24 32.65 -1.15
N ASP A 32 -1.80 32.27 0.06
CA ASP A 32 -1.03 31.05 0.27
C ASP A 32 -1.91 29.79 0.18
N GLU A 33 -3.10 29.81 0.77
CA GLU A 33 -4.10 28.73 0.63
C GLU A 33 -4.52 28.56 -0.83
N LEU A 34 -4.79 29.64 -1.54
CA LEU A 34 -5.17 29.60 -2.94
C LEU A 34 -4.09 28.93 -3.80
N LYS A 35 -2.81 29.29 -3.58
CA LYS A 35 -1.69 28.70 -4.30
C LYS A 35 -1.55 27.22 -4.01
N LEU A 36 -1.78 26.79 -2.75
CA LEU A 36 -1.70 25.39 -2.36
C LEU A 36 -2.78 24.56 -3.04
N ILE A 37 -4.06 24.97 -2.92
CA ILE A 37 -5.18 24.23 -3.50
C ILE A 37 -5.17 24.21 -5.04
N GLN A 38 -4.73 25.29 -5.69
CA GLN A 38 -4.51 25.32 -7.14
C GLN A 38 -3.43 24.32 -7.55
N GLY A 39 -2.31 24.24 -6.82
CA GLY A 39 -1.25 23.28 -7.10
C GLY A 39 -1.70 21.82 -6.98
N GLU A 40 -2.57 21.50 -6.03
CA GLU A 40 -3.15 20.16 -5.91
C GLU A 40 -4.15 19.86 -7.04
N ALA A 41 -4.98 20.82 -7.44
CA ALA A 41 -5.90 20.66 -8.57
C ALA A 41 -5.16 20.47 -9.91
N GLU A 42 -4.02 21.13 -10.11
CA GLU A 42 -3.15 20.93 -11.27
C GLU A 42 -2.56 19.52 -11.31
N LYS A 43 -2.15 18.98 -10.18
CA LYS A 43 -1.66 17.59 -10.11
C LYS A 43 -2.75 16.58 -10.49
N ILE A 44 -3.99 16.80 -10.05
CA ILE A 44 -5.14 15.95 -10.42
C ILE A 44 -5.32 15.99 -11.94
N ARG A 45 -5.35 17.17 -12.54
CA ARG A 45 -5.46 17.34 -14.00
C ARG A 45 -4.36 16.60 -14.76
N ASP A 46 -3.11 16.69 -14.28
CA ASP A 46 -1.97 16.01 -14.91
C ASP A 46 -2.09 14.47 -14.81
N ILE A 47 -2.62 13.95 -13.70
CA ILE A 47 -2.90 12.52 -13.52
C ILE A 47 -3.99 12.07 -14.50
N GLU A 48 -5.09 12.79 -14.59
CA GLU A 48 -6.19 12.48 -15.52
C GLU A 48 -5.73 12.50 -16.99
N THR A 49 -4.89 13.45 -17.34
CA THR A 49 -4.30 13.52 -18.70
C THR A 49 -3.43 12.28 -18.97
N LYS A 50 -2.65 11.83 -18.00
CA LYS A 50 -1.86 10.59 -18.12
C LYS A 50 -2.75 9.36 -18.22
N LEU A 51 -3.83 9.30 -17.45
CA LEU A 51 -4.80 8.20 -17.52
C LEU A 51 -5.43 8.12 -18.90
N THR A 52 -5.89 9.25 -19.48
CA THR A 52 -6.43 9.29 -20.83
C THR A 52 -5.42 8.80 -21.87
N MET A 53 -4.14 9.20 -21.74
CA MET A 53 -3.10 8.69 -22.64
C MET A 53 -2.86 7.17 -22.49
N ILE A 54 -3.01 6.63 -21.29
CA ILE A 54 -2.89 5.19 -21.04
C ILE A 54 -4.09 4.45 -21.63
N GLU A 55 -5.31 4.96 -21.45
CA GLU A 55 -6.54 4.41 -22.01
C GLU A 55 -6.52 4.41 -23.55
N GLU A 56 -6.03 5.50 -24.15
CA GLU A 56 -5.84 5.56 -25.61
C GLU A 56 -4.82 4.54 -26.11
N LYS A 57 -3.76 4.29 -25.35
CA LYS A 57 -2.69 3.35 -25.70
C LYS A 57 -3.09 1.88 -25.44
N TYR A 58 -3.93 1.65 -24.45
CA TYR A 58 -4.38 0.33 -24.01
C TYR A 58 -5.91 0.32 -23.87
N PRO A 59 -6.67 0.36 -24.98
CA PRO A 59 -8.13 0.49 -24.93
C PRO A 59 -8.84 -0.71 -24.29
N GLU A 60 -8.19 -1.84 -24.21
CA GLU A 60 -8.67 -3.03 -23.50
C GLU A 60 -8.72 -2.85 -21.98
N ALA A 61 -7.85 -2.02 -21.39
CA ALA A 61 -7.87 -1.72 -19.96
C ALA A 61 -9.04 -0.82 -19.55
N ALA A 62 -9.60 -0.02 -20.47
CA ALA A 62 -10.74 0.84 -20.23
C ALA A 62 -12.09 0.09 -20.22
N GLN A 63 -12.17 -1.10 -20.81
CA GLN A 63 -13.42 -1.87 -20.90
C GLN A 63 -13.76 -2.66 -19.63
N GLU A 64 -12.83 -2.87 -18.72
CA GLU A 64 -13.06 -3.62 -17.48
C GLU A 64 -13.72 -2.81 -16.36
N SER A 65 -13.92 -1.51 -16.55
CA SER A 65 -14.43 -0.60 -15.50
C SER A 65 -15.95 -0.46 -15.43
N THR A 66 -16.73 -1.06 -16.36
CA THR A 66 -18.19 -0.82 -16.45
C THR A 66 -19.09 -1.99 -16.10
N ASP A 67 -18.53 -3.15 -15.76
CA ASP A 67 -19.37 -4.27 -15.33
C ASP A 67 -18.83 -4.88 -14.03
N GLY A 68 -19.57 -4.68 -12.94
CA GLY A 68 -19.28 -5.22 -11.62
C GLY A 68 -19.48 -6.75 -11.55
N ALA A 69 -18.86 -7.48 -12.44
CA ALA A 69 -18.74 -8.94 -12.37
C ALA A 69 -17.44 -9.33 -13.08
N MET A 70 -16.47 -9.81 -12.31
CA MET A 70 -15.29 -10.47 -12.85
C MET A 70 -15.70 -11.69 -13.68
N SER A 71 -15.76 -11.52 -15.00
CA SER A 71 -15.74 -12.62 -15.95
C SER A 71 -14.39 -12.59 -16.65
N VAL A 72 -13.48 -13.45 -16.26
CA VAL A 72 -12.26 -13.75 -17.02
C VAL A 72 -12.65 -14.30 -18.39
N PRO A 73 -12.20 -13.71 -19.52
CA PRO A 73 -12.41 -14.34 -20.82
C PRO A 73 -11.65 -15.66 -20.85
N ALA A 74 -12.33 -16.72 -21.24
CA ALA A 74 -11.73 -18.01 -21.54
C ALA A 74 -10.89 -17.89 -22.82
N GLY A 75 -9.67 -17.43 -22.69
CA GLY A 75 -8.61 -17.53 -23.67
C GLY A 75 -7.72 -18.71 -23.29
N ASN A 76 -7.74 -19.72 -24.15
CA ASN A 76 -6.99 -20.95 -24.05
C ASN A 76 -5.48 -20.65 -24.14
N ASP A 77 -4.84 -20.35 -23.00
CA ASP A 77 -3.42 -20.61 -22.82
C ASP A 77 -3.19 -21.05 -21.37
N THR A 78 -2.68 -22.27 -21.27
CA THR A 78 -2.35 -22.98 -20.05
C THR A 78 -1.14 -22.35 -19.38
N THR A 79 -1.36 -21.29 -18.61
CA THR A 79 -0.50 -20.96 -17.49
C THR A 79 -1.39 -20.66 -16.29
N THR A 80 -1.75 -21.75 -15.61
CA THR A 80 -2.18 -21.70 -14.21
C THR A 80 -1.09 -20.92 -13.44
N PRO A 81 -1.42 -19.86 -12.66
CA PRO A 81 -0.46 -19.34 -11.71
C PRO A 81 -0.01 -20.54 -10.85
N PRO A 82 1.28 -20.73 -10.60
CA PRO A 82 1.70 -21.84 -9.76
C PRO A 82 1.15 -21.62 -8.35
N ASP A 83 0.20 -22.43 -7.96
CA ASP A 83 -0.39 -22.52 -6.61
C ASP A 83 0.57 -23.25 -5.64
N ASP A 84 1.88 -23.07 -5.85
CA ASP A 84 2.89 -23.80 -5.07
C ASP A 84 3.62 -22.98 -4.03
N GLY A 85 3.28 -21.67 -3.87
CA GLY A 85 3.93 -20.83 -2.87
C GLY A 85 5.42 -20.62 -3.12
N SER A 86 5.87 -20.66 -4.39
CA SER A 86 7.26 -20.41 -4.73
C SER A 86 7.64 -18.95 -4.43
N MET A 87 8.83 -18.75 -3.88
CA MET A 87 9.44 -17.43 -3.71
C MET A 87 9.50 -16.73 -5.06
N GLN A 88 9.07 -15.47 -5.13
CA GLN A 88 9.15 -14.68 -6.37
C GLN A 88 10.59 -14.61 -6.85
N LYS A 89 10.81 -15.01 -8.10
CA LYS A 89 12.11 -14.88 -8.77
C LYS A 89 12.06 -13.68 -9.70
N SER A 90 13.12 -12.88 -9.66
CA SER A 90 13.38 -11.86 -10.68
C SER A 90 13.56 -12.52 -12.06
N ASP A 91 13.48 -11.75 -13.15
CA ASP A 91 13.67 -12.23 -14.54
C ASP A 91 15.00 -12.99 -14.75
N ASP A 92 16.01 -12.75 -13.90
CA ASP A 92 17.30 -13.44 -13.90
C ASP A 92 17.33 -14.73 -13.04
N GLY A 93 16.19 -15.13 -12.45
CA GLY A 93 16.07 -16.31 -11.60
C GLY A 93 16.49 -16.09 -10.14
N SER A 94 16.88 -14.88 -9.74
CA SER A 94 17.16 -14.50 -8.35
C SER A 94 15.85 -14.25 -7.58
N MET A 95 15.90 -14.40 -6.23
CA MET A 95 14.76 -14.03 -5.38
C MET A 95 14.61 -12.51 -5.32
N GLN A 96 13.39 -12.02 -5.42
CA GLN A 96 13.12 -10.60 -5.30
C GLN A 96 13.40 -10.13 -3.86
N LYS A 97 14.27 -9.14 -3.72
CA LYS A 97 14.58 -8.53 -2.44
C LYS A 97 13.57 -7.45 -2.07
N PHE A 98 13.18 -7.41 -0.81
CA PHE A 98 12.54 -6.23 -0.26
C PHE A 98 13.56 -5.08 -0.25
N PRO A 99 13.20 -3.86 -0.68
CA PRO A 99 14.17 -2.76 -0.76
C PRO A 99 14.72 -2.39 0.62
N THR A 100 15.99 -2.04 0.66
CA THR A 100 16.66 -1.66 1.89
C THR A 100 16.22 -0.27 2.36
N PHE A 101 16.17 -0.10 3.68
CA PHE A 101 15.91 1.20 4.30
C PHE A 101 16.68 1.39 5.61
N GLU A 102 17.01 2.62 5.89
CA GLU A 102 17.34 3.12 7.21
C GLU A 102 16.29 4.18 7.56
N GLY A 103 15.57 3.96 8.62
CA GLY A 103 14.44 4.80 9.03
C GLY A 103 14.29 4.87 10.54
N LYS A 104 13.11 5.21 10.99
CA LYS A 104 12.77 5.27 12.40
C LYS A 104 11.42 4.63 12.65
N ASP A 105 11.20 4.17 13.89
CA ASP A 105 9.85 3.89 14.35
C ASP A 105 9.11 5.20 14.73
N LEU A 106 7.83 5.09 15.06
CA LEU A 106 7.03 6.27 15.41
C LEU A 106 7.48 6.94 16.73
N ASP A 107 8.32 6.28 17.52
CA ASP A 107 8.90 6.83 18.75
C ASP A 107 10.29 7.46 18.53
N GLY A 108 10.80 7.40 17.29
CA GLY A 108 12.05 8.02 16.87
C GLY A 108 13.27 7.13 16.98
N ASN A 109 13.12 5.85 17.36
CA ASN A 109 14.23 4.90 17.41
C ASN A 109 14.64 4.49 15.98
N THR A 110 15.94 4.40 15.74
CA THR A 110 16.47 3.97 14.42
C THR A 110 16.10 2.52 14.13
N VAL A 111 15.66 2.28 12.89
CA VAL A 111 15.35 0.95 12.36
C VAL A 111 16.04 0.78 11.03
N LYS A 112 16.78 -0.33 10.88
CA LYS A 112 17.44 -0.71 9.62
C LYS A 112 16.86 -2.01 9.13
N SER A 113 16.53 -2.06 7.85
CA SER A 113 15.92 -3.25 7.22
C SER A 113 16.75 -4.51 7.40
N ASP A 114 18.08 -4.41 7.21
CA ASP A 114 18.98 -5.56 7.30
C ASP A 114 19.03 -6.16 8.71
N GLU A 115 19.06 -5.29 9.73
CA GLU A 115 19.02 -5.71 11.13
C GLU A 115 17.65 -6.30 11.48
N LEU A 116 16.57 -5.67 11.01
CA LEU A 116 15.20 -6.11 11.24
C LEU A 116 14.95 -7.51 10.64
N PHE A 117 15.29 -7.70 9.36
CA PHE A 117 15.03 -8.97 8.69
C PHE A 117 15.94 -10.08 9.24
N SER A 118 17.24 -9.82 9.41
CA SER A 118 18.17 -10.83 9.93
C SER A 118 17.87 -11.28 11.36
N ALA A 119 17.23 -10.44 12.15
CA ALA A 119 16.82 -10.79 13.52
C ALA A 119 15.58 -11.69 13.58
N ASN A 120 14.81 -11.81 12.49
CA ASN A 120 13.54 -12.53 12.47
C ASN A 120 13.53 -13.62 11.39
N ALA A 121 13.00 -14.79 11.73
CA ALA A 121 12.82 -15.90 10.77
C ALA A 121 11.86 -15.50 9.63
N VAL A 122 10.87 -14.67 9.96
CA VAL A 122 9.91 -14.06 9.02
C VAL A 122 9.54 -12.68 9.51
N THR A 123 9.41 -11.72 8.59
CA THR A 123 8.87 -10.38 8.85
C THR A 123 7.69 -10.13 7.93
N VAL A 124 6.53 -9.83 8.51
CA VAL A 124 5.37 -9.35 7.77
C VAL A 124 5.42 -7.83 7.70
N VAL A 125 5.30 -7.27 6.50
CA VAL A 125 5.32 -5.81 6.25
C VAL A 125 3.98 -5.39 5.70
N ASN A 126 3.21 -4.63 6.48
CA ASN A 126 1.88 -4.14 6.10
C ASN A 126 1.93 -2.65 5.76
N PHE A 127 1.45 -2.30 4.57
CA PHE A 127 1.34 -0.92 4.11
C PHE A 127 -0.09 -0.42 4.30
N TRP A 128 -0.24 0.74 4.95
CA TRP A 128 -1.52 1.31 5.33
C TRP A 128 -1.49 2.83 5.38
N PHE A 129 -2.65 3.47 5.61
CA PHE A 129 -2.74 4.90 5.96
C PHE A 129 -3.99 5.17 6.82
N THR A 130 -3.99 6.30 7.55
CA THR A 130 -4.95 6.58 8.63
C THR A 130 -6.40 6.74 8.18
N THR A 131 -6.65 7.16 6.96
CA THR A 131 -7.99 7.33 6.38
C THR A 131 -8.48 6.12 5.56
N CYS A 132 -7.68 5.06 5.47
CA CYS A 132 -8.04 3.81 4.80
C CYS A 132 -8.89 2.94 5.74
N ASN A 133 -10.21 2.93 5.56
CA ASN A 133 -11.12 2.17 6.42
C ASN A 133 -10.78 0.68 6.53
N PRO A 134 -10.54 -0.08 5.44
CA PRO A 134 -10.17 -1.48 5.55
C PRO A 134 -8.82 -1.69 6.25
N CYS A 135 -7.84 -0.78 6.03
CA CYS A 135 -6.55 -0.85 6.73
C CYS A 135 -6.71 -0.67 8.24
N VAL A 136 -7.47 0.35 8.65
CA VAL A 136 -7.75 0.63 10.07
C VAL A 136 -8.60 -0.50 10.69
N GLY A 137 -9.40 -1.17 9.87
CA GLY A 137 -10.22 -2.31 10.27
C GLY A 137 -9.39 -3.51 10.72
N GLU A 138 -8.24 -3.77 10.11
CA GLU A 138 -7.41 -4.97 10.36
C GLU A 138 -6.31 -4.79 11.43
N LEU A 139 -6.10 -3.57 11.95
CA LEU A 139 -4.98 -3.28 12.86
C LEU A 139 -4.95 -4.17 14.11
N ALA A 140 -6.10 -4.53 14.66
CA ALA A 140 -6.19 -5.40 15.83
C ALA A 140 -5.80 -6.85 15.49
N GLU A 141 -6.19 -7.35 14.33
CA GLU A 141 -5.81 -8.66 13.83
C GLU A 141 -4.32 -8.72 13.50
N LEU A 142 -3.75 -7.65 12.92
CA LEU A 142 -2.31 -7.53 12.70
C LEU A 142 -1.52 -7.55 14.02
N ASP A 143 -2.04 -6.91 15.06
CA ASP A 143 -1.41 -6.94 16.40
C ASP A 143 -1.46 -8.34 17.03
N ALA A 144 -2.56 -9.05 16.87
CA ALA A 144 -2.67 -10.45 17.29
C ALA A 144 -1.68 -11.34 16.52
N LEU A 145 -1.60 -11.18 15.21
CA LEU A 145 -0.64 -11.89 14.36
C LEU A 145 0.80 -11.60 14.77
N ASN A 146 1.15 -10.33 15.07
CA ASN A 146 2.48 -9.97 15.55
C ASN A 146 2.87 -10.73 16.84
N LYS A 147 1.92 -10.86 17.77
CA LYS A 147 2.13 -11.61 19.01
C LYS A 147 2.36 -13.12 18.77
N GLU A 148 1.66 -13.68 17.80
CA GLU A 148 1.86 -15.08 17.38
C GLU A 148 3.22 -15.26 16.69
N LEU A 149 3.59 -14.35 15.78
CA LEU A 149 4.88 -14.36 15.08
C LEU A 149 6.05 -14.28 16.07
N ALA A 150 5.95 -13.42 17.09
CA ALA A 150 6.99 -13.28 18.12
C ALA A 150 7.29 -14.61 18.82
N GLN A 151 6.29 -15.48 19.02
CA GLN A 151 6.47 -16.81 19.60
C GLN A 151 7.21 -17.78 18.66
N LYS A 152 7.21 -17.49 17.37
CA LYS A 152 7.84 -18.29 16.31
C LYS A 152 9.17 -17.67 15.81
N GLY A 153 9.67 -16.62 16.47
CA GLY A 153 10.88 -15.91 16.07
C GLY A 153 10.68 -14.97 14.86
N GLY A 154 9.45 -14.55 14.62
CA GLY A 154 9.10 -13.58 13.57
C GLY A 154 8.62 -12.26 14.13
N ALA A 155 8.35 -11.31 13.25
CA ALA A 155 7.82 -9.98 13.58
C ALA A 155 6.83 -9.49 12.51
N LEU A 156 6.03 -8.48 12.89
CA LEU A 156 5.22 -7.71 11.97
C LEU A 156 5.54 -6.22 12.14
N ILE A 157 5.70 -5.51 11.03
CA ILE A 157 5.83 -4.06 11.01
C ILE A 157 4.76 -3.43 10.13
N GLY A 158 4.34 -2.23 10.50
CA GLY A 158 3.52 -1.37 9.68
C GLY A 158 4.34 -0.26 9.01
N VAL A 159 3.96 0.11 7.81
CA VAL A 159 4.45 1.31 7.13
C VAL A 159 3.22 2.16 6.80
N ASN A 160 3.03 3.25 7.56
CA ASN A 160 2.00 4.23 7.22
C ASN A 160 2.56 5.17 6.15
N THR A 161 1.95 5.19 4.98
CA THR A 161 2.48 5.94 3.83
C THR A 161 2.45 7.46 4.02
N PHE A 162 1.62 7.97 4.93
CA PHE A 162 1.59 9.40 5.27
C PHE A 162 2.70 9.84 6.23
N THR A 163 3.33 8.88 6.94
CA THR A 163 4.44 9.16 7.87
C THR A 163 5.81 9.20 7.21
N LEU A 164 5.92 8.91 5.91
CA LEU A 164 7.18 9.00 5.18
C LEU A 164 7.82 10.38 5.38
N ASP A 165 9.14 10.44 5.30
CA ASP A 165 9.96 11.65 5.57
C ASP A 165 9.82 12.20 7.00
N GLY A 166 9.16 11.48 7.91
CA GLY A 166 9.00 11.88 9.29
C GLY A 166 7.95 12.98 9.50
N ASN A 167 6.87 12.99 8.72
CA ASN A 167 5.77 13.93 8.87
C ASN A 167 5.17 13.83 10.28
N GLU A 168 5.47 14.79 11.15
CA GLU A 168 5.09 14.78 12.57
C GLU A 168 3.58 14.75 12.80
N ALA A 169 2.80 15.45 11.98
CA ALA A 169 1.34 15.45 12.08
C ALA A 169 0.77 14.07 11.75
N ALA A 170 1.25 13.45 10.67
CA ALA A 170 0.84 12.10 10.28
C ALA A 170 1.30 11.03 11.29
N ILE A 171 2.49 11.19 11.89
CA ILE A 171 2.99 10.32 12.97
C ILE A 171 2.06 10.40 14.19
N SER A 172 1.67 11.62 14.60
CA SER A 172 0.74 11.81 15.72
C SER A 172 -0.61 11.14 15.45
N GLU A 173 -1.15 11.35 14.24
CA GLU A 173 -2.41 10.74 13.82
C GLU A 173 -2.34 9.21 13.77
N ALA A 174 -1.25 8.67 13.21
CA ALA A 174 -1.03 7.22 13.16
C ALA A 174 -0.99 6.61 14.57
N LYS A 175 -0.28 7.23 15.51
CA LYS A 175 -0.24 6.81 16.93
C LYS A 175 -1.62 6.79 17.56
N ASP A 176 -2.42 7.83 17.33
CA ASP A 176 -3.78 7.92 17.86
C ASP A 176 -4.68 6.80 17.31
N VAL A 177 -4.59 6.50 16.01
CA VAL A 177 -5.34 5.42 15.37
C VAL A 177 -4.91 4.06 15.91
N LEU A 178 -3.60 3.79 15.99
CA LEU A 178 -3.05 2.55 16.54
C LEU A 178 -3.50 2.34 17.98
N ALA A 179 -3.39 3.37 18.82
CA ALA A 179 -3.84 3.32 20.22
C ALA A 179 -5.34 3.03 20.36
N LYS A 180 -6.19 3.68 19.55
CA LYS A 180 -7.64 3.43 19.51
C LYS A 180 -7.99 2.00 19.11
N LYS A 181 -7.16 1.36 18.29
CA LYS A 181 -7.33 -0.03 17.84
C LYS A 181 -6.62 -1.05 18.74
N GLY A 182 -5.88 -0.60 19.75
CA GLY A 182 -5.10 -1.46 20.63
C GLY A 182 -3.92 -2.14 19.93
N ALA A 183 -3.47 -1.59 18.81
CA ALA A 183 -2.35 -2.11 18.04
C ALA A 183 -1.03 -1.57 18.63
N THR A 184 -0.11 -2.47 18.96
CA THR A 184 1.16 -2.17 19.62
C THR A 184 2.38 -2.60 18.82
N TYR A 185 2.20 -3.25 17.66
CA TYR A 185 3.29 -3.65 16.80
C TYR A 185 4.02 -2.45 16.21
N GLN A 186 5.30 -2.64 15.90
CA GLN A 186 6.16 -1.57 15.43
C GLN A 186 5.67 -1.02 14.08
N ASN A 187 5.57 0.30 13.99
CA ASN A 187 5.37 1.01 12.73
C ASN A 187 6.62 1.83 12.43
N VAL A 188 7.05 1.82 11.17
CA VAL A 188 8.29 2.46 10.73
C VAL A 188 8.03 3.45 9.60
N TYR A 189 8.89 4.45 9.50
CA TYR A 189 8.95 5.37 8.38
C TYR A 189 10.40 5.59 7.93
N PHE A 190 10.56 5.98 6.69
CA PHE A 190 11.85 6.19 6.04
C PHE A 190 11.72 7.27 4.96
N PRO A 191 12.85 7.78 4.39
CA PRO A 191 12.82 8.77 3.32
C PRO A 191 12.06 8.27 2.07
N SER A 192 11.20 9.12 1.53
CA SER A 192 10.39 8.80 0.33
C SER A 192 11.22 8.68 -0.94
N ASP A 193 12.39 9.33 -1.00
CA ASP A 193 13.32 9.31 -2.13
C ASP A 193 14.26 8.10 -2.14
N GLY A 194 14.32 7.34 -1.04
CA GLY A 194 15.06 6.08 -0.94
C GLY A 194 14.45 4.93 -1.74
N GLU A 195 15.14 3.78 -1.77
CA GLU A 195 14.63 2.58 -2.48
C GLU A 195 13.28 2.10 -1.92
N ALA A 196 13.16 1.99 -0.60
CA ALA A 196 11.92 1.59 0.04
C ALA A 196 10.81 2.66 -0.10
N GLY A 197 11.17 3.95 -0.11
CA GLY A 197 10.23 5.03 -0.37
C GLY A 197 9.65 4.95 -1.78
N LYS A 198 10.47 4.78 -2.79
CA LYS A 198 10.04 4.58 -4.18
C LYS A 198 9.22 3.31 -4.36
N PHE A 199 9.59 2.23 -3.67
CA PHE A 199 8.80 1.01 -3.64
C PHE A 199 7.40 1.27 -3.07
N THR A 200 7.32 2.00 -1.94
CA THR A 200 6.06 2.37 -1.30
C THR A 200 5.16 3.21 -2.22
N THR A 201 5.72 4.14 -2.99
CA THR A 201 4.95 4.96 -3.94
C THR A 201 4.39 4.17 -5.14
N ASN A 202 4.92 2.99 -5.40
CA ASN A 202 4.41 2.09 -6.44
C ASN A 202 3.28 1.16 -5.94
N ILE A 203 2.95 1.20 -4.66
CA ILE A 203 1.80 0.47 -4.12
C ILE A 203 0.52 1.24 -4.47
N PHE A 204 -0.32 0.66 -5.30
CA PHE A 204 -1.53 1.30 -5.84
C PHE A 204 -2.83 0.91 -5.12
N ALA A 205 -2.79 -0.09 -4.23
CA ALA A 205 -3.95 -0.57 -3.49
C ALA A 205 -3.60 -0.76 -2.01
N TYR A 206 -4.57 -0.52 -1.12
CA TYR A 206 -4.36 -0.62 0.33
C TYR A 206 -5.54 -1.32 1.01
N PRO A 207 -5.27 -2.10 2.07
CA PRO A 207 -3.93 -2.47 2.55
C PRO A 207 -3.21 -3.43 1.60
N THR A 208 -1.88 -3.39 1.60
CA THR A 208 -1.05 -4.38 0.93
C THR A 208 -0.03 -4.94 1.92
N THR A 209 0.13 -6.27 1.94
CA THR A 209 0.99 -6.96 2.90
C THR A 209 2.01 -7.83 2.16
N TYR A 210 3.27 -7.72 2.57
CA TYR A 210 4.37 -8.54 2.09
C TYR A 210 4.87 -9.48 3.21
N VAL A 211 5.36 -10.64 2.82
CA VAL A 211 6.09 -11.57 3.69
C VAL A 211 7.55 -11.57 3.26
N VAL A 212 8.46 -11.37 4.21
CA VAL A 212 9.91 -11.26 3.96
C VAL A 212 10.64 -12.26 4.82
N ASP A 213 11.57 -13.01 4.24
CA ASP A 213 12.40 -13.98 4.96
C ASP A 213 13.58 -13.29 5.69
N ARG A 214 14.34 -14.05 6.46
CA ARG A 214 15.53 -13.61 7.21
C ARG A 214 16.59 -12.96 6.32
N ASN A 215 16.65 -13.34 5.06
CA ASN A 215 17.62 -12.82 4.10
C ASN A 215 17.12 -11.56 3.37
N GLY A 216 15.93 -11.07 3.73
CA GLY A 216 15.29 -9.93 3.06
C GLY A 216 14.66 -10.28 1.72
N ASN A 217 14.43 -11.55 1.40
CA ASN A 217 13.72 -11.94 0.19
C ASN A 217 12.21 -11.88 0.40
N ILE A 218 11.50 -11.38 -0.60
CA ILE A 218 10.04 -11.42 -0.63
C ILE A 218 9.60 -12.86 -0.90
N VAL A 219 8.69 -13.35 -0.06
CA VAL A 219 8.13 -14.71 -0.14
C VAL A 219 6.75 -14.64 -0.75
N GLY A 220 6.60 -15.19 -1.95
CA GLY A 220 5.34 -15.17 -2.71
C GLY A 220 4.91 -13.78 -3.19
N ASP A 221 3.67 -13.70 -3.66
CA ASP A 221 3.07 -12.46 -4.16
C ASP A 221 2.58 -11.56 -3.01
N PRO A 222 2.55 -10.22 -3.21
CA PRO A 222 1.93 -9.33 -2.23
C PRO A 222 0.45 -9.63 -2.05
N ILE A 223 -0.01 -9.56 -0.82
CA ILE A 223 -1.41 -9.77 -0.47
C ILE A 223 -2.11 -8.41 -0.52
N VAL A 224 -2.98 -8.23 -1.51
CA VAL A 224 -3.79 -7.02 -1.67
C VAL A 224 -5.14 -7.22 -1.03
N GLY A 225 -5.53 -6.29 -0.17
CA GLY A 225 -6.77 -6.34 0.62
C GLY A 225 -6.54 -6.76 2.08
N ALA A 226 -7.55 -6.51 2.90
CA ALA A 226 -7.47 -6.70 4.34
C ALA A 226 -7.35 -8.18 4.74
N ILE A 227 -6.48 -8.49 5.70
CA ILE A 227 -6.30 -9.85 6.24
C ILE A 227 -7.48 -10.33 7.10
N THR A 228 -8.46 -9.49 7.36
CA THR A 228 -9.77 -9.88 7.92
C THR A 228 -10.59 -10.71 6.94
N GLU A 229 -10.28 -10.64 5.65
CA GLU A 229 -10.89 -11.47 4.62
C GLU A 229 -10.24 -12.87 4.61
N LYS A 230 -11.07 -13.91 4.60
CA LYS A 230 -10.63 -15.30 4.75
C LYS A 230 -9.54 -15.70 3.75
N LYS A 231 -9.69 -15.33 2.47
CA LYS A 231 -8.72 -15.67 1.42
C LYS A 231 -7.36 -15.05 1.68
N GLN A 232 -7.34 -13.75 2.06
CA GLN A 232 -6.11 -13.02 2.37
C GLN A 232 -5.43 -13.60 3.62
N ALA A 233 -6.20 -13.92 4.66
CA ALA A 233 -5.69 -14.55 5.88
C ALA A 233 -5.05 -15.92 5.59
N GLU A 234 -5.72 -16.78 4.82
CA GLU A 234 -5.21 -18.10 4.45
C GLU A 234 -3.93 -17.99 3.59
N THR A 235 -3.89 -17.04 2.65
CA THR A 235 -2.70 -16.79 1.83
C THR A 235 -1.55 -16.29 2.69
N LEU A 236 -1.79 -15.33 3.58
CA LEU A 236 -0.77 -14.80 4.49
C LEU A 236 -0.19 -15.91 5.37
N GLN A 237 -1.04 -16.75 5.97
CA GLN A 237 -0.57 -17.86 6.81
C GLN A 237 0.30 -18.85 6.02
N LYS A 238 -0.11 -19.19 4.78
CA LYS A 238 0.69 -20.08 3.91
C LYS A 238 2.09 -19.50 3.64
N LEU A 239 2.20 -18.19 3.33
CA LEU A 239 3.49 -17.55 3.06
C LEU A 239 4.36 -17.45 4.32
N ILE A 240 3.75 -17.19 5.48
CA ILE A 240 4.45 -17.20 6.77
C ILE A 240 5.01 -18.61 7.06
N ASP A 241 4.21 -19.66 6.92
CA ASP A 241 4.64 -21.03 7.15
C ASP A 241 5.77 -21.44 6.20
N GLN A 242 5.71 -20.99 4.96
CA GLN A 242 6.76 -21.21 3.96
C GLN A 242 8.08 -20.52 4.36
N ALA A 243 8.04 -19.25 4.79
CA ALA A 243 9.22 -18.52 5.25
C ALA A 243 9.85 -19.20 6.48
N LEU A 244 9.03 -19.59 7.47
CA LEU A 244 9.48 -20.29 8.66
C LEU A 244 10.09 -21.66 8.35
N ALA A 245 9.51 -22.42 7.44
CA ALA A 245 10.05 -23.70 7.01
C ALA A 245 11.40 -23.56 6.32
N ALA A 246 11.59 -22.53 5.51
CA ALA A 246 12.86 -22.24 4.84
C ALA A 246 13.96 -21.78 5.83
N ASP A 247 13.61 -21.13 6.94
CA ASP A 247 14.57 -20.69 7.97
C ASP A 247 15.11 -21.85 8.81
N MET A 248 14.38 -22.95 8.92
CA MET A 248 14.77 -24.13 9.71
C MET A 248 15.64 -25.15 8.94
N GLY A 249 15.81 -24.99 7.64
CA GLY A 249 16.57 -25.88 6.74
C GLY A 249 17.96 -25.37 6.49
#